data_620141c5eb78998ebcd1b5559161fbcd
#
_entry.id   620141c5eb78998ebcd1b5559161fbcd
#
_cell.length_a   1.000
_cell.length_b   1.000
_cell.length_c   1.000
_cell.angle_alpha   90.00
_cell.angle_beta   90.00
_cell.angle_gamma   90.00
#
_symmetry.space_group_name_H-M   'P 1'
#
loop_
_entity.id
_entity.type
_entity.pdbx_description
1 polymer ?
#
loop_
_entity_poly.entity_id
_entity_poly.type
_entity_poly.pdbx_seq_one_letter_code
_entity_poly.pdbx_strand_id
1 'polypeptide(L)'
;MALASGPAIRALIPGEFLHTKSGVRYRVYEQNGKALLSFERTGDPLSKGTRELLYYIGSNRTGRSYLFQTDGFLFESPVNWYAQKKLWDMAPAYQDSTEAPLTLPVVPDCLTCHASGIRPPRPGTENKYVAPAIPHGGVTCERCHGDDISHGSGNAASVDPAKLPPKQRDAICMECHLEGTVAISRPGKHLYDFRPGDTLDEYIRYFVLDDQDRRQNPQLSQVEALGQSACKRKSGDRMSCMSCHDPHGSLGAGERVAFYRQKCLNCHGVAFGEKHHREQPDCTSCHMPLKMATAVAHTEATDHRILRKPDAGTKADTLDPATIRLMPFPPTEKPSDELREVALAWESLAEGGMSAAVPEANHSLKAAASKFPNDPDLLSALAFVDQKRGDVRDASELYRRALAIDPNRIDAASDLAVIEASHRQIGEAVKLWQDAFRRAPERSAVGMNLANVFCSAGQYDDARNYVLRVLEFNPDLGAAKRLLSHLNGDKPSCGP
;
A
#
# COMPACT_ATOMS: atom_id res chain seq x y z
N MET A 1 13.31 6.10 3.90
CA MET A 1 13.31 6.59 2.50
C MET A 1 14.32 7.71 2.35
N ALA A 2 14.93 7.89 1.18
CA ALA A 2 15.86 8.98 0.92
C ALA A 2 15.85 9.35 -0.57
N LEU A 3 16.52 10.47 -0.93
CA LEU A 3 16.67 10.88 -2.33
C LEU A 3 17.48 9.82 -3.12
N ALA A 4 17.02 9.49 -4.31
CA ALA A 4 17.71 8.57 -5.22
C ALA A 4 18.83 9.27 -6.00
N SER A 5 19.66 10.03 -5.31
CA SER A 5 20.77 10.79 -5.87
C SER A 5 22.03 10.64 -5.02
N GLY A 6 23.18 11.03 -5.56
CA GLY A 6 24.46 11.03 -4.84
C GLY A 6 25.08 9.64 -4.64
N PRO A 7 26.00 9.48 -3.65
CA PRO A 7 26.82 8.27 -3.51
C PRO A 7 26.01 6.98 -3.28
N ALA A 8 24.83 7.11 -2.67
CA ALA A 8 23.99 5.94 -2.30
C ALA A 8 23.50 5.16 -3.51
N ILE A 9 23.25 5.81 -4.64
CA ILE A 9 22.85 5.13 -5.87
C ILE A 9 24.03 4.90 -6.81
N ARG A 10 25.04 5.77 -6.83
CA ARG A 10 26.22 5.65 -7.69
C ARG A 10 26.94 4.32 -7.55
N ALA A 11 26.97 3.76 -6.35
CA ALA A 11 27.59 2.45 -6.10
C ALA A 11 26.79 1.28 -6.71
N LEU A 12 25.55 1.50 -7.17
CA LEU A 12 24.65 0.46 -7.66
C LEU A 12 24.42 0.54 -9.17
N ILE A 13 24.88 1.60 -9.82
CA ILE A 13 24.70 1.85 -11.25
C ILE A 13 26.04 1.85 -12.00
N PRO A 14 26.05 1.58 -13.32
CA PRO A 14 24.89 1.22 -14.15
C PRO A 14 24.36 -0.18 -13.86
N GLY A 15 23.05 -0.36 -14.07
CA GLY A 15 22.39 -1.65 -14.04
C GLY A 15 21.55 -1.84 -15.30
N GLU A 16 21.50 -3.05 -15.83
CA GLU A 16 20.71 -3.37 -17.02
C GLU A 16 20.25 -4.82 -16.96
N PHE A 17 19.00 -5.08 -17.36
CA PHE A 17 18.48 -6.43 -17.55
C PHE A 17 17.31 -6.44 -18.54
N LEU A 18 17.03 -7.64 -19.08
CA LEU A 18 15.88 -7.91 -19.94
C LEU A 18 14.82 -8.68 -19.14
N HIS A 19 13.64 -8.10 -18.98
CA HIS A 19 12.50 -8.83 -18.43
C HIS A 19 11.88 -9.69 -19.53
N THR A 20 12.08 -11.00 -19.45
CA THR A 20 11.74 -11.93 -20.53
C THR A 20 10.25 -12.02 -20.82
N LYS A 21 9.38 -11.93 -19.79
CA LYS A 21 7.91 -12.00 -19.97
C LYS A 21 7.37 -10.82 -20.75
N SER A 22 7.79 -9.60 -20.44
CA SER A 22 7.33 -8.42 -21.16
C SER A 22 8.18 -8.11 -22.41
N GLY A 23 9.38 -8.69 -22.55
CA GLY A 23 10.33 -8.33 -23.61
C GLY A 23 10.88 -6.90 -23.48
N VAL A 24 10.72 -6.28 -22.30
CA VAL A 24 11.20 -4.92 -22.03
C VAL A 24 12.58 -4.98 -21.42
N ARG A 25 13.51 -4.22 -21.99
CA ARG A 25 14.85 -3.98 -21.45
C ARG A 25 14.81 -2.78 -20.53
N TYR A 26 15.28 -2.94 -19.31
CA TYR A 26 15.41 -1.87 -18.32
C TYR A 26 16.88 -1.52 -18.11
N ARG A 27 17.17 -0.22 -17.97
CA ARG A 27 18.50 0.28 -17.63
C ARG A 27 18.42 1.38 -16.59
N VAL A 28 19.16 1.22 -15.49
CA VAL A 28 19.32 2.25 -14.45
C VAL A 28 20.71 2.85 -14.57
N TYR A 29 20.79 4.17 -14.69
CA TYR A 29 22.04 4.89 -14.91
C TYR A 29 21.99 6.31 -14.35
N GLU A 30 23.15 6.97 -14.29
CA GLU A 30 23.24 8.40 -13.93
C GLU A 30 23.49 9.25 -15.18
N GLN A 31 22.76 10.35 -15.27
CA GLN A 31 23.02 11.39 -16.26
C GLN A 31 22.76 12.77 -15.63
N ASN A 32 23.72 13.69 -15.73
CA ASN A 32 23.63 15.05 -15.19
C ASN A 32 23.29 15.07 -13.67
N GLY A 33 23.83 14.15 -12.89
CA GLY A 33 23.59 14.04 -11.44
C GLY A 33 22.25 13.43 -11.04
N LYS A 34 21.45 12.96 -12.00
CA LYS A 34 20.14 12.35 -11.80
C LYS A 34 20.20 10.85 -12.04
N ALA A 35 19.54 10.09 -11.19
CA ALA A 35 19.33 8.66 -11.42
C ALA A 35 18.15 8.47 -12.36
N LEU A 36 18.36 7.75 -13.43
CA LEU A 36 17.37 7.54 -14.49
C LEU A 36 17.10 6.05 -14.68
N LEU A 37 15.82 5.73 -14.87
CA LEU A 37 15.35 4.44 -15.37
C LEU A 37 14.89 4.60 -16.81
N SER A 38 15.59 4.01 -17.76
CA SER A 38 15.08 3.85 -19.13
C SER A 38 14.51 2.45 -19.33
N PHE A 39 13.51 2.37 -20.18
CA PHE A 39 12.86 1.13 -20.60
C PHE A 39 12.60 1.16 -22.10
N GLU A 40 12.76 0.00 -22.74
CA GLU A 40 12.57 -0.14 -24.18
C GLU A 40 12.15 -1.57 -24.51
N ARG A 41 11.11 -1.71 -25.34
CA ARG A 41 10.73 -3.00 -25.94
C ARG A 41 11.31 -3.09 -27.34
N THR A 42 12.07 -4.14 -27.60
CA THR A 42 12.68 -4.36 -28.93
C THR A 42 11.60 -4.43 -30.02
N GLY A 43 11.77 -3.62 -31.05
CA GLY A 43 10.86 -3.57 -32.20
C GLY A 43 9.58 -2.75 -32.01
N ASP A 44 9.41 -2.09 -30.85
CA ASP A 44 8.27 -1.21 -30.58
C ASP A 44 8.74 0.20 -30.17
N PRO A 45 8.79 1.15 -31.11
CA PRO A 45 9.28 2.50 -30.86
C PRO A 45 8.39 3.32 -29.90
N LEU A 46 7.14 2.90 -29.64
CA LEU A 46 6.22 3.55 -28.71
C LEU A 46 6.41 3.02 -27.28
N SER A 47 6.93 1.78 -27.12
CA SER A 47 7.20 1.19 -25.81
C SER A 47 8.60 1.52 -25.32
N LYS A 48 8.93 2.80 -25.24
CA LYS A 48 10.21 3.27 -24.68
C LYS A 48 10.01 4.56 -23.90
N GLY A 49 10.88 4.81 -22.97
CA GLY A 49 10.86 6.05 -22.21
C GLY A 49 11.96 6.10 -21.16
N THR A 50 11.99 7.22 -20.46
CA THR A 50 12.90 7.44 -19.33
C THR A 50 12.14 8.11 -18.21
N ARG A 51 12.41 7.68 -16.97
CA ARG A 51 11.86 8.27 -15.74
C ARG A 51 13.02 8.64 -14.82
N GLU A 52 12.93 9.79 -14.17
CA GLU A 52 13.87 10.19 -13.11
C GLU A 52 13.45 9.47 -11.82
N LEU A 53 14.35 8.68 -11.23
CA LEU A 53 14.17 8.08 -9.92
C LEU A 53 14.44 9.15 -8.85
N LEU A 54 13.41 9.55 -8.14
CA LEU A 54 13.47 10.66 -7.18
C LEU A 54 13.82 10.21 -5.77
N TYR A 55 13.22 9.11 -5.34
CA TYR A 55 13.36 8.56 -3.99
C TYR A 55 13.62 7.08 -4.02
N TYR A 56 14.23 6.56 -2.96
CA TYR A 56 14.28 5.13 -2.70
C TYR A 56 13.78 4.78 -1.30
N ILE A 57 13.22 3.59 -1.17
CA ILE A 57 12.75 2.96 0.08
C ILE A 57 13.62 1.74 0.34
N GLY A 58 13.99 1.49 1.59
CA GLY A 58 14.79 0.34 2.00
C GLY A 58 16.17 0.70 2.52
N SER A 59 16.67 -0.08 3.48
CA SER A 59 17.95 0.11 4.17
C SER A 59 19.16 -0.41 3.40
N ASN A 60 18.96 -1.03 2.25
CA ASN A 60 19.97 -1.75 1.46
C ASN A 60 20.49 -3.04 2.13
N ARG A 61 19.83 -3.55 3.15
CA ARG A 61 20.18 -4.89 3.69
C ARG A 61 19.63 -6.00 2.81
N THR A 62 18.37 -5.88 2.39
CA THR A 62 17.68 -6.83 1.51
C THR A 62 17.55 -6.26 0.11
N GLY A 63 17.15 -4.98 -0.03
CA GLY A 63 17.01 -4.31 -1.30
C GLY A 63 16.56 -2.86 -1.18
N ARG A 64 16.24 -2.28 -2.34
CA ARG A 64 15.65 -0.94 -2.47
C ARG A 64 14.60 -0.92 -3.56
N SER A 65 13.43 -0.36 -3.25
CA SER A 65 12.42 0.09 -4.22
C SER A 65 12.63 1.57 -4.54
N TYR A 66 12.19 2.01 -5.69
CA TYR A 66 12.38 3.38 -6.17
C TYR A 66 11.06 4.02 -6.54
N LEU A 67 10.99 5.35 -6.44
CA LEU A 67 9.83 6.14 -6.81
C LEU A 67 10.22 7.16 -7.89
N PHE A 68 9.30 7.38 -8.84
CA PHE A 68 9.43 8.40 -9.89
C PHE A 68 8.15 9.24 -10.01
N GLN A 69 8.22 10.33 -10.77
CA GLN A 69 7.05 11.17 -11.04
C GLN A 69 6.78 11.29 -12.54
N THR A 70 5.50 11.39 -12.89
CA THR A 70 5.01 11.85 -14.20
C THR A 70 3.99 12.93 -13.95
N ASP A 71 4.21 14.14 -14.48
CA ASP A 71 3.33 15.32 -14.29
C ASP A 71 2.97 15.61 -12.83
N GLY A 72 3.90 15.39 -11.90
CA GLY A 72 3.70 15.58 -10.46
C GLY A 72 2.96 14.46 -9.74
N PHE A 73 2.47 13.46 -10.45
CA PHE A 73 1.93 12.23 -9.87
C PHE A 73 3.07 11.26 -9.52
N LEU A 74 3.07 10.73 -8.32
CA LEU A 74 4.13 9.86 -7.79
C LEU A 74 3.78 8.38 -7.99
N PHE A 75 4.74 7.61 -8.50
CA PHE A 75 4.58 6.19 -8.82
C PHE A 75 5.72 5.35 -8.27
N GLU A 76 5.44 4.07 -7.99
CA GLU A 76 6.47 3.09 -7.72
C GLU A 76 7.15 2.64 -9.04
N SER A 77 8.47 2.53 -9.00
CA SER A 77 9.27 1.97 -10.09
C SER A 77 9.08 0.45 -10.15
N PRO A 78 8.88 -0.14 -11.33
CA PRO A 78 8.80 -1.59 -11.47
C PRO A 78 10.13 -2.31 -11.22
N VAL A 79 11.24 -1.56 -11.04
CA VAL A 79 12.58 -2.08 -10.95
C VAL A 79 13.17 -1.82 -9.59
N ASN A 80 13.68 -2.87 -8.94
CA ASN A 80 14.29 -2.86 -7.63
C ASN A 80 15.76 -3.26 -7.66
N TRP A 81 16.54 -2.78 -6.69
CA TRP A 81 17.85 -3.29 -6.37
C TRP A 81 17.77 -4.39 -5.32
N TYR A 82 18.35 -5.56 -5.60
CA TYR A 82 18.42 -6.70 -4.68
C TYR A 82 19.82 -6.80 -4.09
N ALA A 83 19.98 -6.40 -2.84
CA ALA A 83 21.28 -6.26 -2.19
C ALA A 83 22.01 -7.61 -2.00
N GLN A 84 21.29 -8.68 -1.67
CA GLN A 84 21.86 -10.01 -1.50
C GLN A 84 22.38 -10.60 -2.81
N LYS A 85 21.63 -10.38 -3.91
CA LYS A 85 21.99 -10.83 -5.25
C LYS A 85 22.92 -9.87 -5.98
N LYS A 86 23.05 -8.64 -5.48
CA LYS A 86 23.84 -7.54 -6.10
C LYS A 86 23.42 -7.27 -7.55
N LEU A 87 22.13 -7.26 -7.82
CA LEU A 87 21.59 -7.03 -9.17
C LEU A 87 20.30 -6.19 -9.12
N TRP A 88 19.99 -5.60 -10.27
CA TRP A 88 18.71 -4.99 -10.58
C TRP A 88 17.79 -6.03 -11.21
N ASP A 89 16.53 -6.04 -10.79
CA ASP A 89 15.50 -6.93 -11.33
C ASP A 89 14.12 -6.33 -11.11
N MET A 90 13.09 -6.95 -11.69
CA MET A 90 11.69 -6.55 -11.46
C MET A 90 11.33 -6.63 -9.97
N ALA A 91 10.54 -5.67 -9.52
CA ALA A 91 9.90 -5.75 -8.21
C ALA A 91 8.97 -6.98 -8.16
N PRO A 92 8.77 -7.62 -6.99
CA PRO A 92 8.05 -8.89 -6.90
C PRO A 92 6.64 -8.86 -7.48
N ALA A 93 5.92 -7.75 -7.27
CA ALA A 93 4.56 -7.57 -7.80
C ALA A 93 4.50 -7.53 -9.34
N TYR A 94 5.63 -7.32 -10.02
CA TYR A 94 5.70 -7.12 -11.47
C TYR A 94 6.41 -8.22 -12.23
N GLN A 95 6.87 -9.26 -11.57
CA GLN A 95 7.59 -10.38 -12.20
C GLN A 95 6.76 -11.11 -13.28
N ASP A 96 5.44 -11.02 -13.18
CA ASP A 96 4.52 -11.66 -14.11
C ASP A 96 3.92 -10.69 -15.15
N SER A 97 4.32 -9.42 -15.13
CA SER A 97 3.79 -8.41 -16.05
C SER A 97 4.20 -8.68 -17.49
N THR A 98 3.26 -8.51 -18.40
CA THR A 98 3.48 -8.61 -19.87
C THR A 98 3.71 -7.25 -20.51
N GLU A 99 3.53 -6.18 -19.77
CA GLU A 99 3.75 -4.78 -20.15
C GLU A 99 4.71 -4.11 -19.17
N ALA A 100 5.19 -2.90 -19.49
CA ALA A 100 5.98 -2.08 -18.55
C ALA A 100 5.04 -1.45 -17.50
N PRO A 101 5.03 -1.92 -16.23
CA PRO A 101 4.07 -1.46 -15.23
C PRO A 101 4.55 -0.16 -14.58
N LEU A 102 4.09 0.98 -15.09
CA LEU A 102 4.51 2.32 -14.64
C LEU A 102 3.39 3.13 -13.96
N THR A 103 2.30 2.50 -13.59
CA THR A 103 1.07 3.17 -13.14
C THR A 103 0.63 2.81 -11.72
N LEU A 104 1.51 2.22 -10.89
CA LEU A 104 1.19 1.99 -9.48
C LEU A 104 1.32 3.28 -8.69
N PRO A 105 0.20 3.91 -8.27
CA PRO A 105 0.23 5.19 -7.58
C PRO A 105 0.80 5.04 -6.17
N VAL A 106 1.60 6.00 -5.74
CA VAL A 106 2.10 6.08 -4.37
C VAL A 106 1.26 7.10 -3.60
N VAL A 107 0.30 6.59 -2.86
CA VAL A 107 -0.61 7.37 -2.02
C VAL A 107 0.01 7.70 -0.66
N PRO A 108 -0.53 8.67 0.12
CA PRO A 108 0.04 9.05 1.42
C PRO A 108 0.22 7.89 2.39
N ASP A 109 -0.70 6.93 2.41
CA ASP A 109 -0.64 5.78 3.33
C ASP A 109 0.60 4.91 3.07
N CYS A 110 1.03 4.77 1.80
CA CYS A 110 2.29 4.11 1.47
C CYS A 110 3.50 4.86 2.06
N LEU A 111 3.45 6.18 2.06
CA LEU A 111 4.55 7.03 2.51
C LEU A 111 4.63 7.13 4.04
N THR A 112 3.50 7.00 4.73
CA THR A 112 3.38 7.17 6.18
C THR A 112 4.34 6.27 6.96
N CYS A 113 4.51 5.03 6.53
CA CYS A 113 5.44 4.08 7.17
C CYS A 113 6.91 4.31 6.77
N HIS A 114 7.17 5.08 5.72
CA HIS A 114 8.51 5.18 5.13
C HIS A 114 9.15 6.57 5.21
N ALA A 115 8.38 7.61 5.56
CA ALA A 115 8.86 8.98 5.65
C ALA A 115 8.14 9.78 6.74
N SER A 116 8.80 10.80 7.25
CA SER A 116 8.24 11.79 8.16
C SER A 116 7.88 13.08 7.42
N GLY A 117 6.91 13.83 7.96
CA GLY A 117 6.52 15.13 7.42
C GLY A 117 5.96 15.08 5.99
N ILE A 118 5.23 14.01 5.66
CA ILE A 118 4.62 13.84 4.34
C ILE A 118 3.65 14.97 4.08
N ARG A 119 3.72 15.53 2.88
CA ARG A 119 2.73 16.51 2.43
C ARG A 119 1.52 15.79 1.86
N PRO A 120 0.29 16.25 2.16
CA PRO A 120 -0.89 15.69 1.52
C PRO A 120 -0.83 15.91 0.00
N PRO A 121 -1.46 15.04 -0.79
CA PRO A 121 -1.60 15.25 -2.22
C PRO A 121 -2.45 16.50 -2.50
N ARG A 122 -2.41 16.99 -3.72
CA ARG A 122 -3.28 18.09 -4.15
C ARG A 122 -4.74 17.68 -4.00
N PRO A 123 -5.61 18.59 -3.52
CA PRO A 123 -7.03 18.28 -3.35
C PRO A 123 -7.65 17.68 -4.62
N GLY A 124 -8.42 16.60 -4.43
CA GLY A 124 -9.05 15.88 -5.52
C GLY A 124 -8.12 14.96 -6.32
N THR A 125 -6.89 14.73 -5.86
CA THR A 125 -5.98 13.72 -6.42
C THR A 125 -5.48 12.80 -5.33
N GLU A 126 -5.08 11.57 -5.67
CA GLU A 126 -4.60 10.57 -4.70
C GLU A 126 -3.08 10.60 -4.51
N ASN A 127 -2.33 10.89 -5.58
CA ASN A 127 -0.87 10.80 -5.61
C ASN A 127 -0.18 11.95 -6.35
N LYS A 128 -0.86 13.08 -6.58
CA LYS A 128 -0.25 14.29 -7.12
C LYS A 128 0.22 15.21 -6.00
N TYR A 129 1.53 15.28 -5.80
CA TYR A 129 2.12 16.04 -4.69
C TYR A 129 2.67 17.39 -5.15
N VAL A 130 2.69 18.35 -4.22
CA VAL A 130 3.50 19.57 -4.38
C VAL A 130 4.95 19.19 -4.06
N ALA A 131 5.87 19.43 -4.97
CA ALA A 131 7.28 19.07 -4.78
C ALA A 131 7.93 19.88 -3.64
N PRO A 132 8.78 19.26 -2.80
CA PRO A 132 9.00 17.84 -2.65
C PRO A 132 7.85 17.16 -1.90
N ALA A 133 7.38 16.01 -2.38
CA ALA A 133 6.36 15.19 -1.69
C ALA A 133 6.83 14.81 -0.28
N ILE A 134 8.12 14.60 -0.13
CA ILE A 134 8.81 14.14 1.07
C ILE A 134 9.88 15.16 1.40
N PRO A 135 9.64 16.07 2.35
CA PRO A 135 10.61 17.10 2.73
C PRO A 135 11.81 16.53 3.50
N HIS A 136 11.60 15.46 4.27
CA HIS A 136 12.64 14.81 5.07
C HIS A 136 12.73 13.33 4.73
N GLY A 137 13.94 12.85 4.44
CA GLY A 137 14.17 11.44 4.13
C GLY A 137 14.10 10.56 5.38
N GLY A 138 13.37 9.44 5.26
CA GLY A 138 13.28 8.43 6.30
C GLY A 138 12.33 8.76 7.44
N VAL A 139 12.33 7.89 8.44
CA VAL A 139 11.62 8.08 9.70
C VAL A 139 12.53 8.91 10.60
N THR A 140 12.10 10.12 10.96
CA THR A 140 12.85 11.07 11.83
C THR A 140 12.32 11.01 13.24
N CYS A 141 12.97 11.74 14.16
CA CYS A 141 12.64 11.74 15.58
C CYS A 141 11.18 12.19 15.82
N GLU A 142 10.70 13.13 15.00
CA GLU A 142 9.34 13.69 15.10
C GLU A 142 8.26 12.62 14.97
N ARG A 143 8.56 11.52 14.28
CA ARG A 143 7.58 10.43 14.11
C ARG A 143 7.21 9.74 15.41
N CYS A 144 8.12 9.74 16.39
CA CYS A 144 7.92 9.13 17.69
C CYS A 144 7.74 10.15 18.82
N HIS A 145 8.31 11.37 18.66
CA HIS A 145 8.36 12.38 19.70
C HIS A 145 7.48 13.60 19.44
N GLY A 146 6.83 13.72 18.26
CA GLY A 146 6.05 14.89 17.84
C GLY A 146 6.91 15.99 17.22
N ASP A 147 6.27 17.06 16.77
CA ASP A 147 6.89 18.08 15.92
C ASP A 147 7.86 19.03 16.65
N ASP A 148 7.84 19.09 17.98
CA ASP A 148 8.70 19.97 18.76
C ASP A 148 9.74 19.18 19.55
N ILE A 149 10.85 18.85 18.88
CA ILE A 149 11.97 18.09 19.49
C ILE A 149 13.09 19.02 19.96
N SER A 150 12.78 20.15 20.53
CA SER A 150 13.83 20.99 21.12
C SER A 150 14.40 20.33 22.38
N HIS A 151 15.31 19.39 22.20
CA HIS A 151 16.06 18.79 23.30
C HIS A 151 16.79 19.88 24.10
N GLY A 152 16.33 20.14 25.30
CA GLY A 152 16.98 21.08 26.24
C GLY A 152 16.27 22.41 26.47
N SER A 153 15.19 22.72 25.74
CA SER A 153 14.45 23.99 25.96
C SER A 153 13.38 23.93 27.06
N GLY A 154 13.13 22.77 27.65
CA GLY A 154 12.09 22.64 28.70
C GLY A 154 10.66 22.82 28.17
N ASN A 155 10.45 22.89 26.85
CA ASN A 155 9.14 23.01 26.25
C ASN A 155 8.38 21.69 26.37
N ALA A 156 7.16 21.77 26.90
CA ALA A 156 6.27 20.64 27.20
C ALA A 156 5.68 19.93 25.98
N ALA A 157 6.16 20.22 24.78
CA ALA A 157 5.55 19.75 23.52
C ALA A 157 6.11 18.41 22.99
N SER A 158 7.29 17.97 23.43
CA SER A 158 7.82 16.67 23.00
C SER A 158 7.22 15.53 23.81
N VAL A 159 6.74 14.52 23.11
CA VAL A 159 6.17 13.30 23.71
C VAL A 159 7.31 12.36 24.11
N ASP A 160 7.28 11.85 25.35
CA ASP A 160 8.13 10.74 25.77
C ASP A 160 7.33 9.43 25.67
N PRO A 161 7.58 8.59 24.64
CA PRO A 161 6.82 7.36 24.44
C PRO A 161 6.83 6.42 25.65
N ALA A 162 7.91 6.44 26.46
CA ALA A 162 8.01 5.59 27.64
C ALA A 162 7.03 5.98 28.76
N LYS A 163 6.55 7.23 28.78
CA LYS A 163 5.60 7.74 29.76
C LYS A 163 4.15 7.65 29.30
N LEU A 164 3.91 7.34 28.04
CA LEU A 164 2.54 7.22 27.52
C LEU A 164 1.82 5.99 28.10
N PRO A 165 0.48 6.07 28.22
CA PRO A 165 -0.35 4.89 28.44
C PRO A 165 -0.07 3.79 27.40
N PRO A 166 -0.18 2.51 27.75
CA PRO A 166 0.22 1.39 26.88
C PRO A 166 -0.35 1.46 25.46
N LYS A 167 -1.64 1.80 25.33
CA LYS A 167 -2.32 1.89 24.03
C LYS A 167 -1.72 2.98 23.14
N GLN A 168 -1.48 4.17 23.67
CA GLN A 168 -0.90 5.30 22.95
C GLN A 168 0.59 5.07 22.63
N ARG A 169 1.33 4.49 23.58
CA ARG A 169 2.75 4.13 23.38
C ARG A 169 2.92 3.13 22.25
N ASP A 170 2.14 2.05 22.28
CA ASP A 170 2.26 0.97 21.28
C ASP A 170 1.72 1.42 19.91
N ALA A 171 0.76 2.38 19.86
CA ALA A 171 0.22 2.97 18.63
C ALA A 171 1.32 3.58 17.73
N ILE A 172 2.35 4.18 18.31
CA ILE A 172 3.51 4.76 17.59
C ILE A 172 4.23 3.68 16.75
N CYS A 173 4.35 2.46 17.26
CA CYS A 173 4.97 1.36 16.52
C CYS A 173 3.96 0.70 15.56
N MET A 174 2.73 0.55 16.04
CA MET A 174 1.65 -0.11 15.31
C MET A 174 1.28 0.63 14.02
N GLU A 175 1.42 1.93 13.99
CA GLU A 175 1.18 2.75 12.81
C GLU A 175 1.90 2.24 11.55
N CYS A 176 3.13 1.71 11.71
CA CYS A 176 3.94 1.19 10.63
C CYS A 176 4.07 -0.34 10.61
N HIS A 177 3.82 -1.01 11.73
CA HIS A 177 4.06 -2.43 11.92
C HIS A 177 2.80 -3.29 12.10
N LEU A 178 1.61 -2.68 12.03
CA LEU A 178 0.33 -3.36 11.95
C LEU A 178 -0.22 -3.25 10.53
N GLU A 179 -0.46 -4.37 9.88
CA GLU A 179 -0.99 -4.40 8.50
C GLU A 179 -2.46 -4.83 8.48
N GLY A 180 -2.81 -5.88 9.22
CA GLY A 180 -4.14 -6.49 9.12
C GLY A 180 -4.36 -7.21 7.78
N THR A 181 -5.57 -7.71 7.58
CA THR A 181 -6.02 -8.18 6.26
C THR A 181 -6.64 -7.02 5.48
N VAL A 182 -7.35 -6.15 6.19
CA VAL A 182 -7.97 -4.93 5.66
C VAL A 182 -7.80 -3.81 6.69
N ALA A 183 -7.56 -2.60 6.20
CA ALA A 183 -7.45 -1.39 6.99
C ALA A 183 -8.44 -0.34 6.46
N ILE A 184 -9.31 0.18 7.33
CA ILE A 184 -10.36 1.13 6.99
C ILE A 184 -10.14 2.43 7.76
N SER A 185 -9.96 3.52 7.05
CA SER A 185 -9.85 4.86 7.65
C SER A 185 -11.15 5.29 8.30
N ARG A 186 -11.04 5.96 9.44
CA ARG A 186 -12.18 6.61 10.09
C ARG A 186 -12.66 7.80 9.24
N PRO A 187 -13.94 8.17 9.31
CA PRO A 187 -14.49 9.28 8.53
C PRO A 187 -13.68 10.56 8.67
N GLY A 188 -13.18 11.08 7.56
CA GLY A 188 -12.39 12.31 7.52
C GLY A 188 -11.03 12.25 8.23
N LYS A 189 -10.53 11.04 8.53
CA LYS A 189 -9.21 10.82 9.14
C LYS A 189 -8.27 10.16 8.15
N HIS A 190 -6.99 10.51 8.27
CA HIS A 190 -5.91 9.91 7.49
C HIS A 190 -4.78 9.47 8.41
N LEU A 191 -4.12 8.37 8.08
CA LEU A 191 -3.02 7.86 8.89
C LEU A 191 -1.83 8.85 8.96
N TYR A 192 -1.62 9.65 7.93
CA TYR A 192 -0.58 10.70 7.95
C TYR A 192 -0.87 11.86 8.92
N ASP A 193 -2.10 11.97 9.46
CA ASP A 193 -2.47 12.94 10.49
C ASP A 193 -2.20 12.43 11.91
N PHE A 194 -1.86 11.14 12.08
CA PHE A 194 -1.54 10.54 13.38
C PHE A 194 -0.38 11.28 14.06
N ARG A 195 -0.53 11.50 15.36
CA ARG A 195 0.50 12.13 16.20
C ARG A 195 0.85 11.24 17.40
N PRO A 196 2.12 11.20 17.81
CA PRO A 196 2.52 10.52 19.03
C PRO A 196 1.70 10.98 20.24
N GLY A 197 1.08 10.03 20.93
CA GLY A 197 0.14 10.31 22.02
C GLY A 197 -1.33 10.10 21.65
N ASP A 198 -1.65 10.00 20.37
CA ASP A 198 -2.98 9.58 19.91
C ASP A 198 -3.16 8.06 20.02
N THR A 199 -4.38 7.59 19.83
CA THR A 199 -4.67 6.16 19.65
C THR A 199 -4.93 5.85 18.19
N LEU A 200 -4.36 4.74 17.71
CA LEU A 200 -4.42 4.41 16.27
C LEU A 200 -5.84 4.20 15.76
N ASP A 201 -6.73 3.67 16.58
CA ASP A 201 -8.14 3.43 16.24
C ASP A 201 -9.00 4.69 16.09
N GLU A 202 -8.47 5.88 16.42
CA GLU A 202 -9.08 7.17 16.08
C GLU A 202 -8.90 7.53 14.60
N TYR A 203 -7.92 6.93 13.93
CA TYR A 203 -7.56 7.23 12.54
C TYR A 203 -7.92 6.11 11.58
N ILE A 204 -7.64 4.86 11.97
CA ILE A 204 -7.77 3.70 11.12
C ILE A 204 -8.18 2.48 11.93
N ARG A 205 -9.01 1.63 11.35
CA ARG A 205 -9.41 0.36 11.95
C ARG A 205 -8.92 -0.80 11.11
N TYR A 206 -8.19 -1.69 11.76
CA TYR A 206 -7.68 -2.90 11.14
C TYR A 206 -8.62 -4.07 11.37
N PHE A 207 -8.72 -4.91 10.38
CA PHE A 207 -9.45 -6.17 10.42
C PHE A 207 -8.56 -7.31 9.98
N VAL A 208 -8.82 -8.46 10.52
CA VAL A 208 -8.10 -9.70 10.25
C VAL A 208 -9.09 -10.82 10.02
N LEU A 209 -8.76 -11.74 9.14
CA LEU A 209 -9.56 -12.93 8.95
C LEU A 209 -9.36 -13.85 10.17
N ASP A 210 -10.46 -14.27 10.80
CA ASP A 210 -10.44 -15.29 11.81
C ASP A 210 -10.60 -16.64 11.11
N ASP A 211 -9.48 -17.22 10.75
CA ASP A 211 -9.42 -18.62 10.39
C ASP A 211 -8.79 -19.40 11.55
N GLN A 212 -9.23 -20.63 11.74
CA GLN A 212 -8.64 -21.50 12.76
C GLN A 212 -7.17 -21.81 12.45
N ASP A 213 -6.73 -21.51 11.22
CA ASP A 213 -5.39 -21.71 10.68
C ASP A 213 -4.50 -20.47 10.73
N ARG A 214 -4.95 -19.33 11.32
CA ARG A 214 -4.08 -18.14 11.53
C ARG A 214 -2.73 -18.46 12.17
N ARG A 215 -2.64 -19.53 12.93
CA ARG A 215 -1.35 -20.04 13.45
C ARG A 215 -0.37 -20.42 12.35
N GLN A 216 -0.87 -20.62 11.14
CA GLN A 216 -0.09 -21.06 9.98
C GLN A 216 0.13 -19.97 8.93
N ASN A 217 -0.53 -18.78 9.07
CA ASN A 217 -0.36 -17.70 8.10
C ASN A 217 1.06 -17.10 8.19
N PRO A 218 1.90 -17.26 7.17
CA PRO A 218 3.26 -16.72 7.15
C PRO A 218 3.32 -15.19 6.99
N GLN A 219 2.20 -14.54 6.68
CA GLN A 219 2.12 -13.12 6.30
C GLN A 219 1.60 -12.22 7.42
N LEU A 220 1.57 -12.68 8.67
CA LEU A 220 1.19 -11.83 9.79
C LEU A 220 2.22 -10.73 10.01
N SER A 221 1.73 -9.50 10.22
CA SER A 221 2.56 -8.39 10.69
C SER A 221 3.19 -8.70 12.06
N GLN A 222 4.22 -7.93 12.43
CA GLN A 222 4.89 -8.12 13.73
C GLN A 222 3.92 -7.97 14.89
N VAL A 223 2.96 -7.04 14.78
CA VAL A 223 1.97 -6.75 15.83
C VAL A 223 0.96 -7.87 15.99
N GLU A 224 0.42 -8.37 14.88
CA GLU A 224 -0.53 -9.50 14.87
C GLU A 224 0.14 -10.77 15.39
N ALA A 225 1.35 -11.04 14.92
CA ALA A 225 2.13 -12.20 15.38
C ALA A 225 2.45 -12.10 16.88
N LEU A 226 2.86 -10.92 17.37
CA LEU A 226 3.11 -10.70 18.80
C LEU A 226 1.83 -10.90 19.63
N GLY A 227 0.68 -10.44 19.14
CA GLY A 227 -0.62 -10.65 19.77
C GLY A 227 -0.96 -12.14 19.98
N GLN A 228 -0.46 -13.03 19.10
CA GLN A 228 -0.62 -14.47 19.22
C GLN A 228 0.39 -15.12 20.18
N SER A 229 1.46 -14.42 20.57
CA SER A 229 2.48 -14.98 21.45
C SER A 229 1.94 -15.23 22.86
N ALA A 230 2.40 -16.31 23.49
CA ALA A 230 2.09 -16.58 24.91
C ALA A 230 2.66 -15.48 25.82
N CYS A 231 3.79 -14.88 25.44
CA CYS A 231 4.42 -13.78 26.16
C CYS A 231 3.49 -12.57 26.26
N LYS A 232 2.99 -12.05 25.13
CA LYS A 232 2.08 -10.89 25.10
C LYS A 232 0.76 -11.18 25.79
N ARG A 233 0.13 -12.35 25.51
CA ARG A 233 -1.15 -12.72 26.12
C ARG A 233 -1.11 -12.83 27.66
N LYS A 234 0.02 -13.29 28.22
CA LYS A 234 0.18 -13.41 29.68
C LYS A 234 0.69 -12.15 30.35
N SER A 235 1.43 -11.31 29.64
CA SER A 235 2.00 -10.07 30.17
C SER A 235 1.06 -8.89 29.98
N GLY A 236 0.14 -8.92 28.98
CA GLY A 236 -0.76 -7.82 28.65
C GLY A 236 0.01 -6.53 28.39
N ASP A 237 -0.43 -5.45 29.00
CA ASP A 237 0.15 -4.10 28.82
C ASP A 237 1.54 -3.91 29.45
N ARG A 238 2.01 -4.86 30.25
CA ARG A 238 3.39 -4.83 30.77
C ARG A 238 4.43 -5.12 29.70
N MET A 239 4.03 -5.80 28.61
CA MET A 239 4.87 -6.08 27.46
C MET A 239 4.55 -5.10 26.32
N SER A 240 5.54 -4.37 25.88
CA SER A 240 5.49 -3.47 24.75
C SER A 240 6.56 -3.82 23.71
N CYS A 241 6.55 -3.16 22.58
CA CYS A 241 7.61 -3.24 21.58
C CYS A 241 8.99 -2.89 22.19
N MET A 242 9.03 -1.84 23.03
CA MET A 242 10.24 -1.39 23.73
C MET A 242 10.74 -2.36 24.81
N SER A 243 9.98 -3.36 25.22
CA SER A 243 10.48 -4.40 26.11
C SER A 243 11.62 -5.20 25.46
N CYS A 244 11.63 -5.31 24.13
CA CYS A 244 12.63 -6.04 23.37
C CYS A 244 13.45 -5.16 22.44
N HIS A 245 12.87 -4.07 21.90
CA HIS A 245 13.52 -3.16 20.96
C HIS A 245 14.01 -1.88 21.63
N ASP A 246 15.18 -1.39 21.19
CA ASP A 246 15.65 -0.03 21.46
C ASP A 246 15.46 0.80 20.19
N PRO A 247 14.52 1.77 20.16
CA PRO A 247 14.25 2.57 18.98
C PRO A 247 15.39 3.53 18.61
N HIS A 248 16.31 3.84 19.55
CA HIS A 248 17.45 4.72 19.32
C HIS A 248 18.73 3.98 18.94
N GLY A 249 18.76 2.66 19.13
CA GLY A 249 19.94 1.82 18.91
C GLY A 249 19.94 1.08 17.60
N SER A 250 21.05 1.07 16.89
CA SER A 250 21.32 0.12 15.81
C SER A 250 22.34 -0.90 16.29
N LEU A 251 21.89 -2.13 16.52
CA LEU A 251 22.77 -3.22 16.95
C LEU A 251 23.65 -3.71 15.80
N GLY A 252 24.95 -3.81 16.02
CA GLY A 252 25.86 -4.53 15.15
C GLY A 252 25.51 -6.03 15.08
N ALA A 253 25.92 -6.70 13.99
CA ALA A 253 25.63 -8.11 13.80
C ALA A 253 26.12 -9.01 14.96
N GLY A 254 27.26 -8.67 15.56
CA GLY A 254 27.83 -9.43 16.70
C GLY A 254 27.17 -9.13 18.06
N GLU A 255 26.40 -8.06 18.18
CA GLU A 255 25.75 -7.64 19.44
C GLU A 255 24.35 -8.18 19.60
N ARG A 256 23.67 -8.49 18.49
CA ARG A 256 22.24 -8.87 18.45
C ARG A 256 21.92 -10.07 19.33
N VAL A 257 22.72 -11.13 19.27
CA VAL A 257 22.48 -12.35 20.04
C VAL A 257 22.50 -12.09 21.53
N ALA A 258 23.53 -11.40 22.02
CA ALA A 258 23.66 -11.08 23.44
C ALA A 258 22.54 -10.14 23.91
N PHE A 259 22.22 -9.13 23.13
CA PHE A 259 21.17 -8.15 23.43
C PHE A 259 19.80 -8.82 23.57
N TYR A 260 19.34 -9.58 22.56
CA TYR A 260 18.03 -10.20 22.61
C TYR A 260 17.96 -11.36 23.62
N ARG A 261 19.06 -12.09 23.81
CA ARG A 261 19.15 -13.09 24.90
C ARG A 261 18.87 -12.41 26.25
N GLN A 262 19.50 -11.28 26.54
CA GLN A 262 19.26 -10.56 27.79
C GLN A 262 17.78 -10.14 27.93
N LYS A 263 17.15 -9.65 26.85
CA LYS A 263 15.71 -9.32 26.88
C LYS A 263 14.83 -10.53 27.23
N CYS A 264 15.14 -11.71 26.71
CA CYS A 264 14.43 -12.95 27.06
C CYS A 264 14.66 -13.32 28.53
N LEU A 265 15.90 -13.24 29.01
CA LEU A 265 16.28 -13.61 30.37
C LEU A 265 15.72 -12.68 31.44
N ASN A 266 15.38 -11.44 31.12
CA ASN A 266 14.71 -10.52 32.04
C ASN A 266 13.37 -11.05 32.55
N CYS A 267 12.71 -11.90 31.75
CA CYS A 267 11.46 -12.57 32.13
C CYS A 267 11.66 -14.03 32.50
N HIS A 268 12.51 -14.75 31.76
CA HIS A 268 12.71 -16.20 31.97
C HIS A 268 13.75 -16.55 33.04
N GLY A 269 14.57 -15.58 33.46
CA GLY A 269 15.64 -15.76 34.45
C GLY A 269 16.88 -16.47 33.90
N VAL A 270 18.03 -16.21 34.49
CA VAL A 270 19.33 -16.75 34.05
C VAL A 270 19.36 -18.28 34.16
N ALA A 271 18.86 -18.82 35.25
CA ALA A 271 18.84 -20.29 35.50
C ALA A 271 18.04 -21.04 34.42
N PHE A 272 17.00 -20.44 33.85
CA PHE A 272 16.28 -21.05 32.74
C PHE A 272 17.17 -21.15 31.49
N GLY A 273 17.88 -20.07 31.14
CA GLY A 273 18.79 -20.06 30.00
C GLY A 273 19.96 -21.02 30.12
N GLU A 274 20.47 -21.26 31.33
CA GLU A 274 21.53 -22.24 31.62
C GLU A 274 21.04 -23.70 31.52
N LYS A 275 19.80 -23.94 31.95
CA LYS A 275 19.22 -25.29 31.96
C LYS A 275 18.73 -25.74 30.57
N HIS A 276 18.21 -24.78 29.75
CA HIS A 276 17.48 -25.09 28.53
C HIS A 276 18.31 -24.68 27.31
N HIS A 277 19.27 -24.53 26.93
CA HIS A 277 20.02 -24.17 25.73
C HIS A 277 21.37 -23.51 26.02
N ARG A 278 22.12 -24.18 26.92
CA ARG A 278 23.43 -23.69 27.35
C ARG A 278 24.39 -23.47 26.15
N GLU A 279 24.34 -24.39 25.20
CA GLU A 279 25.22 -24.37 24.02
C GLU A 279 24.69 -23.53 22.86
N GLN A 280 23.42 -23.07 22.92
CA GLN A 280 22.78 -22.26 21.88
C GLN A 280 22.31 -20.94 22.46
N PRO A 281 23.17 -19.91 22.45
CA PRO A 281 22.85 -18.63 23.08
C PRO A 281 21.82 -17.79 22.31
N ASP A 282 21.60 -18.05 21.01
CA ASP A 282 20.65 -17.32 20.20
C ASP A 282 19.24 -17.87 20.33
N CYS A 283 18.46 -17.30 21.26
CA CYS A 283 17.06 -17.65 21.44
C CYS A 283 16.21 -17.36 20.21
N THR A 284 16.55 -16.29 19.47
CA THR A 284 15.73 -15.82 18.36
C THR A 284 15.82 -16.71 17.14
N SER A 285 16.95 -17.36 16.90
CA SER A 285 17.13 -18.26 15.77
C SER A 285 16.15 -19.43 15.73
N CYS A 286 15.70 -19.90 16.91
CA CYS A 286 14.73 -20.99 17.03
C CYS A 286 13.32 -20.50 17.35
N HIS A 287 13.17 -19.55 18.29
CA HIS A 287 11.86 -19.12 18.77
C HIS A 287 11.23 -18.02 17.93
N MET A 288 12.01 -17.33 17.11
CA MET A 288 11.60 -16.25 16.21
C MET A 288 12.27 -16.41 14.84
N PRO A 289 12.05 -17.53 14.13
CA PRO A 289 12.73 -17.76 12.85
C PRO A 289 12.40 -16.66 11.83
N LEU A 290 13.36 -16.41 10.96
CA LEU A 290 13.15 -15.51 9.82
C LEU A 290 12.11 -16.10 8.87
N LYS A 291 11.18 -15.29 8.47
CA LYS A 291 10.22 -15.57 7.40
C LYS A 291 10.57 -14.73 6.19
N MET A 292 10.71 -15.40 5.06
CA MET A 292 10.88 -14.71 3.77
C MET A 292 9.54 -14.10 3.38
N ALA A 293 9.50 -12.79 3.21
CA ALA A 293 8.36 -12.14 2.59
C ALA A 293 8.37 -12.45 1.09
N THR A 294 7.33 -13.09 0.62
CA THR A 294 7.22 -13.50 -0.79
C THR A 294 6.74 -12.37 -1.70
N ALA A 295 6.04 -11.39 -1.16
CA ALA A 295 5.39 -10.33 -1.94
C ALA A 295 6.16 -9.01 -2.01
N VAL A 296 7.11 -8.75 -1.11
CA VAL A 296 7.84 -7.48 -1.04
C VAL A 296 9.34 -7.74 -0.95
N ALA A 297 10.11 -7.26 -1.94
CA ALA A 297 11.52 -7.58 -2.13
C ALA A 297 12.46 -7.18 -0.99
N HIS A 298 12.05 -6.28 -0.13
CA HIS A 298 12.91 -5.65 0.89
C HIS A 298 12.44 -5.93 2.32
N THR A 299 11.48 -6.83 2.52
CA THR A 299 11.00 -7.18 3.85
C THR A 299 11.51 -8.55 4.27
N GLU A 300 12.23 -8.57 5.37
CA GLU A 300 12.49 -9.77 6.17
C GLU A 300 11.72 -9.62 7.47
N ALA A 301 10.84 -10.53 7.78
CA ALA A 301 10.10 -10.52 9.03
C ALA A 301 10.56 -11.66 9.94
N THR A 302 10.91 -11.33 11.17
CA THR A 302 11.10 -12.30 12.22
C THR A 302 9.74 -12.74 12.77
N ASP A 303 9.52 -14.01 13.02
CA ASP A 303 8.26 -14.52 13.57
C ASP A 303 8.05 -14.07 15.03
N HIS A 304 7.20 -13.06 15.22
CA HIS A 304 6.89 -12.50 16.54
C HIS A 304 5.87 -13.32 17.35
N ARG A 305 5.41 -14.48 16.85
CA ARG A 305 4.60 -15.42 17.64
C ARG A 305 5.38 -16.02 18.81
N ILE A 306 6.70 -15.98 18.77
CA ILE A 306 7.62 -16.47 19.80
C ILE A 306 7.25 -17.92 20.16
N LEU A 307 7.44 -18.81 19.21
CA LEU A 307 6.99 -20.19 19.27
C LEU A 307 7.76 -20.99 20.33
N ARG A 308 7.03 -21.77 21.14
CA ARG A 308 7.67 -22.68 22.11
C ARG A 308 8.47 -23.79 21.41
N LYS A 309 7.99 -24.24 20.26
CA LYS A 309 8.69 -25.18 19.37
C LYS A 309 8.70 -24.56 17.98
N PRO A 310 9.84 -24.58 17.28
CA PRO A 310 9.88 -24.16 15.88
C PRO A 310 8.89 -24.98 15.05
N ASP A 311 8.09 -24.32 14.24
CA ASP A 311 7.21 -25.02 13.30
C ASP A 311 8.06 -25.70 12.23
N ALA A 312 7.85 -26.98 12.02
CA ALA A 312 8.33 -27.70 10.85
C ALA A 312 7.41 -27.36 9.67
N GLY A 313 7.60 -26.17 9.08
CA GLY A 313 7.00 -25.70 7.82
C GLY A 313 5.57 -26.21 7.54
N THR A 314 4.57 -25.53 8.03
CA THR A 314 3.17 -25.81 7.71
C THR A 314 2.85 -25.27 6.32
N LYS A 315 2.24 -26.11 5.47
CA LYS A 315 1.68 -25.68 4.18
C LYS A 315 0.55 -24.70 4.47
N ALA A 316 0.49 -23.62 3.69
CA ALA A 316 -0.68 -22.75 3.66
C ALA A 316 -1.84 -23.58 3.10
N ASP A 317 -2.82 -23.90 3.94
CA ASP A 317 -4.08 -24.48 3.48
C ASP A 317 -4.89 -23.37 2.81
N THR A 318 -5.61 -23.73 1.75
CA THR A 318 -6.54 -22.82 1.06
C THR A 318 -7.67 -22.46 2.01
N LEU A 319 -7.91 -21.15 2.22
CA LEU A 319 -9.06 -20.66 2.98
C LEU A 319 -10.36 -21.27 2.44
N ASP A 320 -11.16 -21.87 3.33
CA ASP A 320 -12.52 -22.26 3.00
C ASP A 320 -13.42 -21.00 3.01
N PRO A 321 -13.92 -20.55 1.87
CA PRO A 321 -14.72 -19.33 1.77
C PRO A 321 -15.96 -19.33 2.69
N ALA A 322 -16.50 -20.50 3.03
CA ALA A 322 -17.70 -20.62 3.89
C ALA A 322 -17.45 -20.36 5.37
N THR A 323 -16.19 -20.34 5.79
CA THR A 323 -15.82 -20.18 7.22
C THR A 323 -15.14 -18.85 7.53
N ILE A 324 -15.00 -17.96 6.54
CA ILE A 324 -14.34 -16.66 6.69
C ILE A 324 -15.11 -15.79 7.69
N ARG A 325 -14.43 -15.32 8.71
CA ARG A 325 -14.91 -14.30 9.63
C ARG A 325 -13.93 -13.14 9.67
N LEU A 326 -14.47 -11.93 9.59
CA LEU A 326 -13.69 -10.71 9.70
C LEU A 326 -13.77 -10.20 11.14
N MET A 327 -12.61 -10.08 11.77
CA MET A 327 -12.50 -9.69 13.18
C MET A 327 -11.72 -8.38 13.31
N PRO A 328 -12.20 -7.40 14.12
CA PRO A 328 -11.43 -6.20 14.39
C PRO A 328 -10.14 -6.54 15.17
N PHE A 329 -9.06 -5.88 14.81
CA PHE A 329 -7.75 -6.03 15.46
C PHE A 329 -7.12 -4.67 15.82
N PRO A 330 -6.67 -4.45 17.05
CA PRO A 330 -6.92 -5.27 18.25
C PRO A 330 -8.41 -5.48 18.51
N PRO A 331 -8.80 -6.52 19.26
CA PRO A 331 -10.21 -6.76 19.58
C PRO A 331 -10.89 -5.54 20.24
N THR A 332 -12.14 -5.29 19.91
CA THR A 332 -12.93 -4.20 20.52
C THR A 332 -13.91 -4.74 21.54
N GLU A 333 -14.20 -3.94 22.57
CA GLU A 333 -15.23 -4.24 23.56
C GLU A 333 -16.65 -3.98 23.03
N LYS A 334 -16.77 -3.12 21.99
CA LYS A 334 -18.05 -2.68 21.42
C LYS A 334 -18.08 -2.90 19.90
N PRO A 335 -18.34 -4.12 19.42
CA PRO A 335 -18.42 -4.39 17.98
C PRO A 335 -19.48 -3.57 17.24
N SER A 336 -20.54 -3.15 17.93
CA SER A 336 -21.62 -2.30 17.35
C SER A 336 -21.14 -0.91 16.91
N ASP A 337 -20.04 -0.43 17.47
CA ASP A 337 -19.50 0.89 17.13
C ASP A 337 -18.66 0.84 15.83
N GLU A 338 -18.43 -0.36 15.29
CA GLU A 338 -17.62 -0.61 14.10
C GLU A 338 -18.45 -1.04 12.88
N LEU A 339 -19.78 -0.83 12.92
CA LEU A 339 -20.70 -1.26 11.86
C LEU A 339 -20.29 -0.72 10.48
N ARG A 340 -19.84 0.54 10.42
CA ARG A 340 -19.37 1.19 9.19
C ARG A 340 -18.11 0.52 8.67
N GLU A 341 -17.13 0.41 9.52
CA GLU A 341 -15.80 -0.10 9.16
C GLU A 341 -15.85 -1.59 8.80
N VAL A 342 -16.65 -2.38 9.50
CA VAL A 342 -16.88 -3.80 9.16
C VAL A 342 -17.49 -3.93 7.77
N ALA A 343 -18.49 -3.08 7.44
CA ALA A 343 -19.13 -3.12 6.14
C ALA A 343 -18.16 -2.77 5.00
N LEU A 344 -17.36 -1.71 5.18
CA LEU A 344 -16.32 -1.33 4.21
C LEU A 344 -15.19 -2.36 4.11
N ALA A 345 -14.87 -3.03 5.22
CA ALA A 345 -13.85 -4.08 5.19
C ALA A 345 -14.32 -5.32 4.40
N TRP A 346 -15.58 -5.71 4.50
CA TRP A 346 -16.14 -6.77 3.64
C TRP A 346 -16.15 -6.37 2.16
N GLU A 347 -16.48 -5.12 1.88
CA GLU A 347 -16.45 -4.60 0.51
C GLU A 347 -15.03 -4.62 -0.07
N SER A 348 -14.04 -4.15 0.68
CA SER A 348 -12.64 -4.18 0.27
C SER A 348 -12.15 -5.59 -0.08
N LEU A 349 -12.58 -6.62 0.67
CA LEU A 349 -12.29 -8.01 0.33
C LEU A 349 -12.97 -8.44 -0.99
N ALA A 350 -14.21 -8.01 -1.22
CA ALA A 350 -14.95 -8.28 -2.45
C ALA A 350 -14.30 -7.59 -3.66
N GLU A 351 -13.86 -6.34 -3.52
CA GLU A 351 -13.12 -5.58 -4.52
C GLU A 351 -11.77 -6.24 -4.83
N GLY A 352 -11.07 -6.72 -3.80
CA GLY A 352 -9.82 -7.47 -3.91
C GLY A 352 -9.97 -8.86 -4.56
N GLY A 353 -11.16 -9.20 -5.04
CA GLY A 353 -11.43 -10.43 -5.80
C GLY A 353 -11.92 -11.62 -4.96
N MET A 354 -12.16 -11.45 -3.66
CA MET A 354 -12.76 -12.48 -2.82
C MET A 354 -14.28 -12.54 -3.05
N SER A 355 -14.71 -13.32 -4.04
CA SER A 355 -16.14 -13.43 -4.40
C SER A 355 -17.04 -13.89 -3.24
N ALA A 356 -16.52 -14.71 -2.33
CA ALA A 356 -17.21 -15.13 -1.11
C ALA A 356 -17.55 -13.98 -0.15
N ALA A 357 -16.89 -12.83 -0.25
CA ALA A 357 -17.17 -11.65 0.57
C ALA A 357 -18.37 -10.84 0.07
N VAL A 358 -18.80 -11.01 -1.18
CA VAL A 358 -19.88 -10.20 -1.80
C VAL A 358 -21.21 -10.29 -1.05
N PRO A 359 -21.73 -11.45 -0.61
CA PRO A 359 -22.96 -11.53 0.18
C PRO A 359 -22.88 -10.80 1.51
N GLU A 360 -21.76 -10.98 2.23
CA GLU A 360 -21.52 -10.33 3.53
C GLU A 360 -21.35 -8.81 3.39
N ALA A 361 -20.64 -8.37 2.35
CA ALA A 361 -20.52 -6.95 2.00
C ALA A 361 -21.89 -6.33 1.75
N ASN A 362 -22.74 -6.95 0.92
CA ASN A 362 -24.08 -6.45 0.63
C ASN A 362 -24.96 -6.35 1.91
N HIS A 363 -24.93 -7.39 2.74
CA HIS A 363 -25.70 -7.40 3.98
C HIS A 363 -25.23 -6.29 4.94
N SER A 364 -23.93 -6.22 5.20
CA SER A 364 -23.32 -5.29 6.14
C SER A 364 -23.45 -3.84 5.67
N LEU A 365 -23.24 -3.58 4.37
CA LEU A 365 -23.35 -2.24 3.77
C LEU A 365 -24.78 -1.70 3.84
N LYS A 366 -25.79 -2.52 3.56
CA LYS A 366 -27.21 -2.11 3.71
C LYS A 366 -27.56 -1.72 5.15
N ALA A 367 -27.09 -2.50 6.11
CA ALA A 367 -27.26 -2.19 7.53
C ALA A 367 -26.54 -0.90 7.94
N ALA A 368 -25.28 -0.73 7.49
CA ALA A 368 -24.48 0.46 7.79
C ALA A 368 -25.05 1.72 7.11
N ALA A 369 -25.42 1.65 5.82
CA ALA A 369 -25.99 2.78 5.08
C ALA A 369 -27.35 3.22 5.64
N SER A 370 -28.13 2.31 6.24
CA SER A 370 -29.37 2.66 6.94
C SER A 370 -29.08 3.51 8.19
N LYS A 371 -28.00 3.25 8.90
CA LYS A 371 -27.58 4.00 10.09
C LYS A 371 -26.84 5.29 9.73
N PHE A 372 -26.09 5.30 8.64
CA PHE A 372 -25.27 6.40 8.16
C PHE A 372 -25.64 6.78 6.71
N PRO A 373 -26.84 7.32 6.45
CA PRO A 373 -27.36 7.47 5.09
C PRO A 373 -26.64 8.51 4.23
N ASN A 374 -25.81 9.34 4.84
CA ASN A 374 -25.01 10.37 4.15
C ASN A 374 -23.51 10.11 4.22
N ASP A 375 -23.09 8.87 4.46
CA ASP A 375 -21.67 8.49 4.39
C ASP A 375 -21.31 8.15 2.94
N PRO A 376 -20.45 8.96 2.27
CA PRO A 376 -20.14 8.75 0.85
C PRO A 376 -19.31 7.49 0.61
N ASP A 377 -18.54 7.00 1.61
CA ASP A 377 -17.81 5.75 1.50
C ASP A 377 -18.77 4.57 1.44
N LEU A 378 -19.74 4.52 2.36
CA LEU A 378 -20.75 3.47 2.39
C LEU A 378 -21.64 3.47 1.14
N LEU A 379 -22.01 4.68 0.66
CA LEU A 379 -22.84 4.79 -0.55
C LEU A 379 -22.09 4.28 -1.78
N SER A 380 -20.80 4.63 -1.94
CA SER A 380 -19.98 4.16 -3.05
C SER A 380 -19.72 2.67 -2.97
N ALA A 381 -19.40 2.15 -1.78
CA ALA A 381 -19.17 0.73 -1.55
C ALA A 381 -20.44 -0.12 -1.84
N LEU A 382 -21.60 0.35 -1.40
CA LEU A 382 -22.87 -0.33 -1.69
C LEU A 382 -23.19 -0.30 -3.19
N ALA A 383 -22.94 0.85 -3.85
CA ALA A 383 -23.11 0.98 -5.30
C ALA A 383 -22.23 -0.01 -6.07
N PHE A 384 -20.97 -0.16 -5.67
CA PHE A 384 -20.06 -1.13 -6.27
C PHE A 384 -20.58 -2.58 -6.12
N VAL A 385 -21.03 -2.95 -4.94
CA VAL A 385 -21.57 -4.29 -4.67
C VAL A 385 -22.86 -4.52 -5.46
N ASP A 386 -23.78 -3.55 -5.52
CA ASP A 386 -25.01 -3.66 -6.32
C ASP A 386 -24.69 -3.75 -7.82
N GLN A 387 -23.72 -2.99 -8.33
CA GLN A 387 -23.25 -3.11 -9.72
C GLN A 387 -22.70 -4.51 -10.02
N LYS A 388 -21.89 -5.08 -9.13
CA LYS A 388 -21.38 -6.46 -9.27
C LYS A 388 -22.48 -7.52 -9.28
N ARG A 389 -23.59 -7.26 -8.61
CA ARG A 389 -24.78 -8.13 -8.57
C ARG A 389 -25.69 -7.94 -9.78
N GLY A 390 -25.49 -6.89 -10.57
CA GLY A 390 -26.34 -6.54 -11.70
C GLY A 390 -27.49 -5.58 -11.35
N ASP A 391 -27.55 -5.06 -10.11
CA ASP A 391 -28.54 -4.10 -9.64
C ASP A 391 -28.14 -2.67 -10.08
N VAL A 392 -27.96 -2.48 -11.40
CA VAL A 392 -27.31 -1.30 -12.01
C VAL A 392 -28.07 0.00 -11.73
N ARG A 393 -29.42 -0.06 -11.63
CA ARG A 393 -30.24 1.11 -11.34
C ARG A 393 -29.96 1.64 -9.94
N ASP A 394 -29.94 0.76 -8.96
CA ASP A 394 -29.70 1.13 -7.56
C ASP A 394 -28.25 1.61 -7.37
N ALA A 395 -27.30 0.94 -8.04
CA ALA A 395 -25.91 1.37 -8.08
C ALA A 395 -25.75 2.81 -8.62
N SER A 396 -26.40 3.13 -9.75
CA SER A 396 -26.36 4.47 -10.35
C SER A 396 -26.87 5.56 -9.39
N GLU A 397 -28.00 5.31 -8.69
CA GLU A 397 -28.56 6.24 -7.72
C GLU A 397 -27.61 6.45 -6.52
N LEU A 398 -27.02 5.37 -6.01
CA LEU A 398 -26.10 5.42 -4.88
C LEU A 398 -24.80 6.17 -5.25
N TYR A 399 -24.23 5.93 -6.43
CA TYR A 399 -23.06 6.69 -6.91
C TYR A 399 -23.37 8.19 -7.04
N ARG A 400 -24.53 8.57 -7.61
CA ARG A 400 -24.93 9.99 -7.70
C ARG A 400 -25.03 10.63 -6.31
N ARG A 401 -25.62 9.92 -5.35
CA ARG A 401 -25.71 10.42 -3.96
C ARG A 401 -24.34 10.56 -3.33
N ALA A 402 -23.43 9.58 -3.50
CA ALA A 402 -22.07 9.66 -3.01
C ALA A 402 -21.32 10.87 -3.58
N LEU A 403 -21.42 11.09 -4.89
CA LEU A 403 -20.76 12.22 -5.59
C LEU A 403 -21.40 13.58 -5.26
N ALA A 404 -22.67 13.62 -4.90
CA ALA A 404 -23.32 14.85 -4.40
C ALA A 404 -22.77 15.28 -3.03
N ILE A 405 -22.32 14.32 -2.20
CA ILE A 405 -21.72 14.58 -0.89
C ILE A 405 -20.23 14.86 -1.03
N ASP A 406 -19.52 14.01 -1.75
CA ASP A 406 -18.08 14.14 -2.03
C ASP A 406 -17.78 13.99 -3.52
N PRO A 407 -17.65 15.11 -4.25
CA PRO A 407 -17.35 15.11 -5.69
C PRO A 407 -15.95 14.59 -6.03
N ASN A 408 -15.08 14.37 -5.03
CA ASN A 408 -13.70 13.96 -5.25
C ASN A 408 -13.51 12.43 -5.39
N ARG A 409 -14.57 11.66 -5.32
CA ARG A 409 -14.53 10.20 -5.40
C ARG A 409 -14.32 9.72 -6.84
N ILE A 410 -13.06 9.48 -7.19
CA ILE A 410 -12.64 9.15 -8.56
C ILE A 410 -13.27 7.82 -9.01
N ASP A 411 -13.28 6.79 -8.14
CA ASP A 411 -13.84 5.48 -8.45
C ASP A 411 -15.35 5.58 -8.72
N ALA A 412 -16.09 6.24 -7.82
CA ALA A 412 -17.52 6.44 -7.98
C ALA A 412 -17.88 7.20 -9.27
N ALA A 413 -17.09 8.22 -9.62
CA ALA A 413 -17.27 8.96 -10.87
C ALA A 413 -16.99 8.09 -12.10
N SER A 414 -15.92 7.30 -12.05
CA SER A 414 -15.54 6.40 -13.14
C SER A 414 -16.59 5.31 -13.39
N ASP A 415 -17.08 4.69 -12.31
CA ASP A 415 -18.05 3.59 -12.39
C ASP A 415 -19.44 4.09 -12.80
N LEU A 416 -19.88 5.22 -12.26
CA LEU A 416 -21.11 5.88 -12.71
C LEU A 416 -21.04 6.20 -14.21
N ALA A 417 -19.90 6.71 -14.69
CA ALA A 417 -19.74 7.03 -16.10
C ALA A 417 -19.87 5.80 -17.00
N VAL A 418 -19.39 4.62 -16.57
CA VAL A 418 -19.59 3.36 -17.29
C VAL A 418 -21.10 3.01 -17.37
N ILE A 419 -21.80 3.18 -16.27
CA ILE A 419 -23.26 2.95 -16.22
C ILE A 419 -24.00 3.91 -17.14
N GLU A 420 -23.69 5.23 -17.08
CA GLU A 420 -24.32 6.26 -17.92
C GLU A 420 -24.07 5.99 -19.42
N ALA A 421 -22.85 5.61 -19.77
CA ALA A 421 -22.50 5.26 -21.15
C ALA A 421 -23.31 4.04 -21.65
N SER A 422 -23.50 3.03 -20.82
CA SER A 422 -24.31 1.85 -21.14
C SER A 422 -25.79 2.19 -21.39
N HIS A 423 -26.29 3.21 -20.70
CA HIS A 423 -27.64 3.76 -20.87
C HIS A 423 -27.74 4.84 -21.96
N ARG A 424 -26.70 5.02 -22.78
CA ARG A 424 -26.61 6.01 -23.86
C ARG A 424 -26.61 7.48 -23.38
N GLN A 425 -26.34 7.73 -22.11
CA GLN A 425 -26.16 9.06 -21.53
C GLN A 425 -24.70 9.53 -21.73
N ILE A 426 -24.27 9.53 -23.02
CA ILE A 426 -22.84 9.70 -23.37
C ILE A 426 -22.31 11.06 -22.88
N GLY A 427 -23.10 12.13 -22.95
CA GLY A 427 -22.67 13.46 -22.50
C GLY A 427 -22.34 13.53 -21.01
N GLU A 428 -23.12 12.80 -20.17
CA GLU A 428 -22.86 12.73 -18.73
C GLU A 428 -21.65 11.84 -18.42
N ALA A 429 -21.56 10.68 -19.11
CA ALA A 429 -20.42 9.79 -18.98
C ALA A 429 -19.10 10.49 -19.31
N VAL A 430 -19.04 11.29 -20.40
CA VAL A 430 -17.85 12.04 -20.81
C VAL A 430 -17.44 13.04 -19.73
N LYS A 431 -18.37 13.80 -19.15
CA LYS A 431 -18.05 14.75 -18.06
C LYS A 431 -17.42 14.08 -16.86
N LEU A 432 -18.02 12.96 -16.40
CA LEU A 432 -17.52 12.17 -15.28
C LEU A 432 -16.14 11.60 -15.57
N TRP A 433 -15.94 10.99 -16.74
CA TRP A 433 -14.62 10.46 -17.12
C TRP A 433 -13.57 11.55 -17.30
N GLN A 434 -13.92 12.73 -17.83
CA GLN A 434 -12.99 13.85 -17.97
C GLN A 434 -12.50 14.34 -16.60
N ASP A 435 -13.40 14.45 -15.63
CA ASP A 435 -13.04 14.83 -14.27
C ASP A 435 -12.17 13.76 -13.61
N ALA A 436 -12.57 12.50 -13.66
CA ALA A 436 -11.81 11.37 -13.13
C ALA A 436 -10.42 11.25 -13.74
N PHE A 437 -10.30 11.32 -15.09
CA PHE A 437 -9.02 11.20 -15.79
C PHE A 437 -8.08 12.39 -15.56
N ARG A 438 -8.60 13.57 -15.34
CA ARG A 438 -7.79 14.74 -14.99
C ARG A 438 -7.15 14.57 -13.61
N ARG A 439 -7.83 13.89 -12.68
CA ARG A 439 -7.38 13.65 -11.29
C ARG A 439 -6.53 12.41 -11.13
N ALA A 440 -6.74 11.39 -11.97
CA ALA A 440 -6.03 10.12 -11.97
C ALA A 440 -5.72 9.66 -13.41
N PRO A 441 -4.78 10.33 -14.09
CA PRO A 441 -4.46 10.04 -15.50
C PRO A 441 -3.76 8.69 -15.72
N GLU A 442 -3.24 8.05 -14.67
CA GLU A 442 -2.72 6.71 -14.67
C GLU A 442 -3.82 5.64 -14.85
N ARG A 443 -5.08 5.99 -14.63
CA ARG A 443 -6.24 5.11 -14.87
C ARG A 443 -6.50 4.97 -16.36
N SER A 444 -5.67 4.20 -17.03
CA SER A 444 -5.66 4.05 -18.49
C SER A 444 -7.03 3.68 -19.06
N ALA A 445 -7.84 2.89 -18.35
CA ALA A 445 -9.18 2.50 -18.79
C ALA A 445 -10.10 3.72 -18.98
N VAL A 446 -10.03 4.69 -18.05
CA VAL A 446 -10.83 5.93 -18.12
C VAL A 446 -10.43 6.76 -19.35
N GLY A 447 -9.11 6.95 -19.57
CA GLY A 447 -8.61 7.66 -20.74
C GLY A 447 -8.96 6.97 -22.05
N MET A 448 -8.94 5.64 -22.08
CA MET A 448 -9.33 4.86 -23.26
C MET A 448 -10.83 4.92 -23.52
N ASN A 449 -11.68 4.94 -22.49
CA ASN A 449 -13.13 5.16 -22.66
C ASN A 449 -13.40 6.51 -23.32
N LEU A 450 -12.76 7.58 -22.86
CA LEU A 450 -12.83 8.91 -23.51
C LEU A 450 -12.36 8.85 -24.96
N ALA A 451 -11.19 8.28 -25.22
CA ALA A 451 -10.65 8.17 -26.57
C ALA A 451 -11.61 7.44 -27.52
N ASN A 452 -12.21 6.33 -27.07
CA ASN A 452 -13.14 5.55 -27.87
C ASN A 452 -14.45 6.32 -28.15
N VAL A 453 -15.00 7.03 -27.17
CA VAL A 453 -16.20 7.84 -27.34
C VAL A 453 -15.96 8.98 -28.34
N PHE A 454 -14.86 9.73 -28.20
CA PHE A 454 -14.52 10.81 -29.13
C PHE A 454 -14.22 10.28 -30.54
N CYS A 455 -13.53 9.14 -30.63
CA CYS A 455 -13.30 8.49 -31.91
C CYS A 455 -14.63 8.09 -32.60
N SER A 456 -15.52 7.45 -31.86
CA SER A 456 -16.84 7.03 -32.39
C SER A 456 -17.72 8.20 -32.81
N ALA A 457 -17.50 9.38 -32.22
CA ALA A 457 -18.15 10.63 -32.61
C ALA A 457 -17.46 11.33 -33.81
N GLY A 458 -16.39 10.75 -34.39
CA GLY A 458 -15.62 11.35 -35.48
C GLY A 458 -14.67 12.50 -35.04
N GLN A 459 -14.51 12.69 -33.72
CA GLN A 459 -13.63 13.70 -33.12
C GLN A 459 -12.22 13.11 -32.93
N TYR A 460 -11.55 12.84 -34.05
CA TYR A 460 -10.29 12.08 -34.06
C TYR A 460 -9.13 12.80 -33.36
N ASP A 461 -9.10 14.12 -33.37
CA ASP A 461 -8.07 14.91 -32.72
C ASP A 461 -8.19 14.84 -31.19
N ASP A 462 -9.43 14.93 -30.66
CA ASP A 462 -9.68 14.74 -29.24
C ASP A 462 -9.35 13.31 -28.81
N ALA A 463 -9.77 12.31 -29.58
CA ALA A 463 -9.43 10.91 -29.34
C ALA A 463 -7.90 10.72 -29.27
N ARG A 464 -7.16 11.31 -30.22
CA ARG A 464 -5.69 11.25 -30.25
C ARG A 464 -5.06 11.88 -29.01
N ASN A 465 -5.57 13.04 -28.57
CA ASN A 465 -5.07 13.70 -27.36
C ASN A 465 -5.24 12.83 -26.13
N TYR A 466 -6.39 12.17 -25.95
CA TYR A 466 -6.60 11.24 -24.83
C TYR A 466 -5.68 10.01 -24.92
N VAL A 467 -5.50 9.42 -26.11
CA VAL A 467 -4.58 8.29 -26.29
C VAL A 467 -3.15 8.69 -25.98
N LEU A 468 -2.69 9.85 -26.43
CA LEU A 468 -1.35 10.34 -26.13
C LEU A 468 -1.16 10.56 -24.62
N ARG A 469 -2.18 11.12 -23.95
CA ARG A 469 -2.13 11.28 -22.49
C ARG A 469 -2.10 9.94 -21.75
N VAL A 470 -2.85 8.94 -22.20
CA VAL A 470 -2.75 7.55 -21.67
C VAL A 470 -1.33 7.01 -21.85
N LEU A 471 -0.74 7.16 -23.04
CA LEU A 471 0.62 6.66 -23.32
C LEU A 471 1.73 7.42 -22.58
N GLU A 472 1.49 8.65 -22.13
CA GLU A 472 2.43 9.36 -21.28
C GLU A 472 2.63 8.67 -19.94
N PHE A 473 1.55 8.12 -19.35
CA PHE A 473 1.56 7.39 -18.08
C PHE A 473 1.84 5.91 -18.28
N ASN A 474 1.20 5.30 -19.28
CA ASN A 474 1.33 3.87 -19.62
C ASN A 474 1.81 3.69 -21.08
N PRO A 475 3.10 3.92 -21.37
CA PRO A 475 3.63 3.91 -22.73
C PRO A 475 3.59 2.53 -23.40
N ASP A 476 3.39 1.45 -22.63
CA ASP A 476 3.38 0.10 -23.15
C ASP A 476 1.96 -0.48 -23.34
N LEU A 477 0.90 0.32 -23.11
CA LEU A 477 -0.48 -0.13 -23.28
C LEU A 477 -0.80 -0.42 -24.74
N GLY A 478 -0.90 -1.72 -25.08
CA GLY A 478 -1.10 -2.19 -26.45
C GLY A 478 -2.39 -1.65 -27.10
N ALA A 479 -3.48 -1.53 -26.33
CA ALA A 479 -4.75 -0.97 -26.84
C ALA A 479 -4.61 0.50 -27.27
N ALA A 480 -3.91 1.31 -26.49
CA ALA A 480 -3.67 2.73 -26.80
C ALA A 480 -2.80 2.87 -28.06
N LYS A 481 -1.72 2.07 -28.17
CA LYS A 481 -0.85 2.06 -29.35
C LYS A 481 -1.61 1.69 -30.64
N ARG A 482 -2.48 0.68 -30.57
CA ARG A 482 -3.30 0.29 -31.72
C ARG A 482 -4.25 1.43 -32.13
N LEU A 483 -4.98 1.99 -31.18
CA LEU A 483 -5.88 3.10 -31.49
C LEU A 483 -5.11 4.30 -32.06
N LEU A 484 -3.94 4.64 -31.50
CA LEU A 484 -3.10 5.72 -32.02
C LEU A 484 -2.68 5.46 -33.49
N SER A 485 -2.31 4.24 -33.83
CA SER A 485 -1.96 3.85 -35.21
C SER A 485 -3.13 4.06 -36.17
N HIS A 486 -4.36 3.68 -35.77
CA HIS A 486 -5.56 3.90 -36.57
C HIS A 486 -5.91 5.40 -36.72
N LEU A 487 -5.76 6.17 -35.66
CA LEU A 487 -6.00 7.62 -35.67
C LEU A 487 -4.98 8.40 -36.51
N ASN A 488 -3.78 7.86 -36.71
CA ASN A 488 -2.70 8.47 -37.51
C ASN A 488 -2.65 7.97 -38.96
N GLY A 489 -3.52 7.07 -39.37
CA GLY A 489 -3.61 6.59 -40.76
C GLY A 489 -4.14 7.67 -41.73
N ASP A 490 -3.98 7.45 -43.03
CA ASP A 490 -4.44 8.39 -44.07
C ASP A 490 -5.95 8.67 -43.99
N LYS A 491 -6.71 7.71 -43.49
CA LYS A 491 -8.12 7.85 -43.13
C LYS A 491 -8.29 7.47 -41.67
N PRO A 492 -8.37 8.45 -40.78
CA PRO A 492 -8.52 8.19 -39.35
C PRO A 492 -9.74 7.30 -39.09
N SER A 493 -9.57 6.31 -38.20
CA SER A 493 -10.61 5.36 -37.81
C SER A 493 -10.39 4.90 -36.36
N CYS A 494 -11.40 4.25 -35.78
CA CYS A 494 -11.35 3.70 -34.43
C CYS A 494 -10.79 2.26 -34.38
N GLY A 495 -10.44 1.71 -35.51
CA GLY A 495 -10.10 0.29 -35.63
C GLY A 495 -11.34 -0.63 -35.66
N PRO A 496 -11.14 -1.94 -35.80
CA PRO A 496 -12.22 -2.92 -35.81
C PRO A 496 -12.81 -3.12 -34.42
#